data_0a692d93c63f4d2dcd572172c75d61d9
#
_entry.id   0a692d93c63f4d2dcd572172c75d61d9
#
_cell.length_a   1.000
_cell.length_b   1.000
_cell.length_c   1.000
_cell.angle_alpha   90.00
_cell.angle_beta   90.00
_cell.angle_gamma   90.00
#
_symmetry.space_group_name_H-M   'P 1'
#
loop_
_entity.id
_entity.type
_entity.pdbx_description
1 polymer ?
#
loop_
_entity_poly.entity_id
_entity_poly.type
_entity_poly.pdbx_seq_one_letter_code
_entity_poly.pdbx_strand_id
1 'polypeptide(L)'
;MLAASLLASGAARAASLERVDALLEAGQLSQADQMIAQVLAAQPNSAQAHYLDARLLAREGKWPLAEQELELARRLDPTLAFAPAQQVQSLTQTILEHRWKSPAGLAGYGQAALAALFVLVSGYLIFGVMRSRGKRFKA
;
A
#
# COMPACT_ATOMS: atom_id res chain seq x y z
N MET A 1 -36.22 23.87 -8.16
CA MET A 1 -35.12 24.38 -7.29
C MET A 1 -34.12 23.35 -6.81
N LEU A 2 -34.10 22.09 -7.30
CA LEU A 2 -33.17 21.02 -6.87
C LEU A 2 -31.83 20.99 -7.64
N ALA A 3 -31.75 21.61 -8.81
CA ALA A 3 -30.52 21.54 -9.63
C ALA A 3 -29.37 22.44 -9.14
N ALA A 4 -29.67 23.54 -8.44
CA ALA A 4 -28.65 24.47 -7.94
C ALA A 4 -27.83 23.89 -6.77
N SER A 5 -28.42 23.02 -5.95
CA SER A 5 -27.75 22.40 -4.79
C SER A 5 -26.67 21.38 -5.21
N LEU A 6 -26.84 20.70 -6.32
CA LEU A 6 -25.88 19.71 -6.82
C LEU A 6 -24.61 20.33 -7.40
N LEU A 7 -24.74 21.46 -8.07
CA LEU A 7 -23.60 22.20 -8.64
C LEU A 7 -22.73 22.86 -7.55
N ALA A 8 -23.34 23.40 -6.50
CA ALA A 8 -22.60 23.97 -5.37
C ALA A 8 -21.80 22.91 -4.59
N SER A 9 -22.34 21.70 -4.46
CA SER A 9 -21.64 20.57 -3.83
C SER A 9 -20.41 20.11 -4.62
N GLY A 10 -20.48 20.11 -5.95
CA GLY A 10 -19.34 19.72 -6.82
C GLY A 10 -18.19 20.71 -6.75
N ALA A 11 -18.46 22.01 -6.80
CA ALA A 11 -17.44 23.06 -6.71
C ALA A 11 -16.74 23.07 -5.33
N ALA A 12 -17.49 22.93 -4.25
CA ALA A 12 -16.92 22.87 -2.89
C ALA A 12 -16.00 21.65 -2.71
N ARG A 13 -16.30 20.53 -3.36
CA ARG A 13 -15.50 19.31 -3.34
C ARG A 13 -14.19 19.46 -4.12
N ALA A 14 -14.26 20.01 -5.33
CA ALA A 14 -13.06 20.30 -6.11
C ALA A 14 -12.11 21.21 -5.32
N ALA A 15 -12.63 22.27 -4.71
CA ALA A 15 -11.86 23.18 -3.87
C ALA A 15 -11.22 22.49 -2.65
N SER A 16 -11.89 21.50 -2.04
CA SER A 16 -11.30 20.75 -0.92
C SER A 16 -10.15 19.85 -1.36
N LEU A 17 -10.26 19.17 -2.51
CA LEU A 17 -9.19 18.33 -3.04
C LEU A 17 -8.00 19.15 -3.55
N GLU A 18 -8.22 20.30 -4.18
CA GLU A 18 -7.15 21.23 -4.54
C GLU A 18 -6.41 21.74 -3.30
N ARG A 19 -7.13 21.98 -2.21
CA ARG A 19 -6.53 22.38 -0.95
C ARG A 19 -5.68 21.27 -0.32
N VAL A 20 -6.11 20.02 -0.41
CA VAL A 20 -5.31 18.87 0.00
C VAL A 20 -4.02 18.81 -0.80
N ASP A 21 -4.10 18.98 -2.11
CA ASP A 21 -2.91 18.98 -2.97
C ASP A 21 -1.92 20.10 -2.57
N ALA A 22 -2.43 21.32 -2.33
CA ALA A 22 -1.61 22.42 -1.85
C ALA A 22 -0.97 22.15 -0.48
N LEU A 23 -1.68 21.50 0.45
CA LEU A 23 -1.14 21.10 1.76
C LEU A 23 -0.04 20.05 1.62
N LEU A 24 -0.21 19.09 0.71
CA LEU A 24 0.83 18.10 0.38
C LEU A 24 2.07 18.78 -0.18
N GLU A 25 1.93 19.72 -1.11
CA GLU A 25 3.07 20.47 -1.65
C GLU A 25 3.77 21.31 -0.58
N ALA A 26 3.01 21.89 0.36
CA ALA A 26 3.53 22.65 1.50
C ALA A 26 4.16 21.77 2.61
N GLY A 27 4.07 20.43 2.51
CA GLY A 27 4.56 19.51 3.52
C GLY A 27 3.72 19.46 4.80
N GLN A 28 2.51 20.00 4.78
CA GLN A 28 1.60 20.05 5.93
C GLN A 28 0.80 18.74 6.04
N LEU A 29 1.50 17.63 6.27
CA LEU A 29 0.93 16.27 6.17
C LEU A 29 -0.22 16.02 7.13
N SER A 30 -0.15 16.51 8.38
CA SER A 30 -1.24 16.32 9.35
C SER A 30 -2.54 17.02 8.96
N GLN A 31 -2.46 18.20 8.31
CA GLN A 31 -3.64 18.91 7.85
C GLN A 31 -4.21 18.24 6.58
N ALA A 32 -3.33 17.77 5.69
CA ALA A 32 -3.71 17.00 4.52
C ALA A 32 -4.46 15.73 4.92
N ASP A 33 -3.94 14.97 5.90
CA ASP A 33 -4.55 13.75 6.44
C ASP A 33 -5.99 14.00 6.95
N GLN A 34 -6.17 15.01 7.79
CA GLN A 34 -7.49 15.36 8.31
C GLN A 34 -8.49 15.73 7.20
N MET A 35 -8.03 16.46 6.18
CA MET A 35 -8.89 16.84 5.06
C MET A 35 -9.22 15.66 4.16
N ILE A 36 -8.26 14.79 3.87
CA ILE A 36 -8.48 13.55 3.10
C ILE A 36 -9.49 12.67 3.82
N ALA A 37 -9.32 12.47 5.14
CA ALA A 37 -10.25 11.68 5.93
C ALA A 37 -11.69 12.23 5.87
N GLN A 38 -11.87 13.55 5.92
CA GLN A 38 -13.18 14.19 5.77
C GLN A 38 -13.77 13.96 4.37
N VAL A 39 -12.95 14.07 3.32
CA VAL A 39 -13.40 13.85 1.95
C VAL A 39 -13.79 12.39 1.75
N LEU A 40 -12.99 11.44 2.21
CA LEU A 40 -13.26 10.00 2.10
C LEU A 40 -14.47 9.57 2.94
N ALA A 41 -14.70 10.18 4.10
CA ALA A 41 -15.90 9.94 4.89
C ALA A 41 -17.18 10.37 4.16
N ALA A 42 -17.11 11.49 3.40
CA ALA A 42 -18.23 11.97 2.60
C ALA A 42 -18.35 11.24 1.25
N GLN A 43 -17.25 10.77 0.69
CA GLN A 43 -17.15 10.15 -0.63
C GLN A 43 -16.13 9.00 -0.64
N PRO A 44 -16.50 7.81 -0.16
CA PRO A 44 -15.60 6.66 -0.07
C PRO A 44 -15.14 6.13 -1.45
N ASN A 45 -15.79 6.53 -2.55
CA ASN A 45 -15.46 6.10 -3.90
C ASN A 45 -14.83 7.22 -4.74
N SER A 46 -14.17 8.20 -4.11
CA SER A 46 -13.48 9.27 -4.83
C SER A 46 -12.08 8.82 -5.25
N ALA A 47 -11.89 8.50 -6.54
CA ALA A 47 -10.59 8.14 -7.09
C ALA A 47 -9.51 9.19 -6.81
N GLN A 48 -9.86 10.48 -6.92
CA GLN A 48 -8.93 11.57 -6.66
C GLN A 48 -8.54 11.65 -5.17
N ALA A 49 -9.48 11.41 -4.24
CA ALA A 49 -9.16 11.41 -2.82
C ALA A 49 -8.22 10.25 -2.45
N HIS A 50 -8.45 9.04 -2.97
CA HIS A 50 -7.57 7.89 -2.79
C HIS A 50 -6.18 8.13 -3.38
N TYR A 51 -6.09 8.77 -4.54
CA TYR A 51 -4.80 9.15 -5.12
C TYR A 51 -4.02 10.15 -4.24
N LEU A 52 -4.70 11.15 -3.67
CA LEU A 52 -4.08 12.11 -2.75
C LEU A 52 -3.66 11.44 -1.44
N ASP A 53 -4.44 10.47 -0.95
CA ASP A 53 -4.08 9.66 0.21
C ASP A 53 -2.85 8.78 -0.07
N ALA A 54 -2.77 8.17 -1.25
CA ALA A 54 -1.57 7.45 -1.68
C ALA A 54 -0.31 8.34 -1.68
N ARG A 55 -0.43 9.60 -2.13
CA ARG A 55 0.66 10.58 -2.09
C ARG A 55 1.05 10.96 -0.67
N LEU A 56 0.08 11.16 0.21
CA LEU A 56 0.31 11.43 1.63
C LEU A 56 1.06 10.28 2.29
N LEU A 57 0.55 9.07 2.17
CA LEU A 57 1.14 7.86 2.74
C LEU A 57 2.56 7.59 2.22
N ALA A 58 2.82 7.86 0.94
CA ALA A 58 4.15 7.78 0.35
C ALA A 58 5.12 8.79 0.98
N ARG A 59 4.69 10.02 1.24
CA ARG A 59 5.50 11.04 1.94
C ARG A 59 5.77 10.68 3.40
N GLU A 60 4.87 9.95 4.04
CA GLU A 60 5.04 9.41 5.39
C GLU A 60 5.88 8.12 5.43
N GLY A 61 6.28 7.58 4.27
CA GLY A 61 7.03 6.33 4.18
C GLY A 61 6.19 5.06 4.40
N LYS A 62 4.88 5.18 4.42
CA LYS A 62 3.93 4.07 4.58
C LYS A 62 3.64 3.39 3.24
N TRP A 63 4.70 2.85 2.60
CA TRP A 63 4.68 2.36 1.22
C TRP A 63 3.60 1.30 0.92
N PRO A 64 3.36 0.28 1.78
CA PRO A 64 2.32 -0.73 1.51
C PRO A 64 0.91 -0.13 1.48
N LEU A 65 0.62 0.85 2.33
CA LEU A 65 -0.66 1.54 2.35
C LEU A 65 -0.80 2.47 1.14
N ALA A 66 0.27 3.20 0.79
CA ALA A 66 0.29 4.04 -0.40
C ALA A 66 0.01 3.23 -1.69
N GLU A 67 0.53 2.00 -1.79
CA GLU A 67 0.25 1.10 -2.91
C GLU A 67 -1.24 0.71 -2.96
N GLN A 68 -1.82 0.36 -1.81
CA GLN A 68 -3.24 -0.01 -1.72
C GLN A 68 -4.17 1.13 -2.15
N GLU A 69 -3.90 2.35 -1.67
CA GLU A 69 -4.69 3.53 -2.01
C GLU A 69 -4.55 3.90 -3.50
N LEU A 70 -3.33 3.82 -4.06
CA LEU A 70 -3.11 4.08 -5.48
C LEU A 70 -3.82 3.03 -6.36
N GLU A 71 -3.80 1.78 -5.95
CA GLU A 71 -4.51 0.70 -6.66
C GLU A 71 -6.03 0.87 -6.58
N LEU A 72 -6.54 1.33 -5.44
CA LEU A 72 -7.96 1.64 -5.29
C LEU A 72 -8.36 2.82 -6.18
N ALA A 73 -7.54 3.89 -6.23
CA ALA A 73 -7.77 5.01 -7.14
C ALA A 73 -7.85 4.55 -8.60
N ARG A 74 -6.96 3.65 -9.04
CA ARG A 74 -6.97 3.07 -10.40
C ARG A 74 -8.17 2.18 -10.69
N ARG A 75 -8.68 1.48 -9.68
CA ARG A 75 -9.90 0.68 -9.86
C ARG A 75 -11.13 1.55 -10.02
N LEU A 76 -11.17 2.69 -9.35
CA LEU A 76 -12.26 3.65 -9.42
C LEU A 76 -12.20 4.50 -10.70
N ASP A 77 -11.01 4.92 -11.11
CA ASP A 77 -10.75 5.61 -12.38
C ASP A 77 -9.44 5.10 -13.00
N PRO A 78 -9.50 4.18 -13.96
CA PRO A 78 -8.31 3.62 -14.60
C PRO A 78 -7.44 4.65 -15.32
N THR A 79 -8.02 5.77 -15.73
CA THR A 79 -7.31 6.81 -16.49
C THR A 79 -6.54 7.77 -15.58
N LEU A 80 -6.98 7.97 -14.33
CA LEU A 80 -6.48 8.99 -13.40
C LEU A 80 -6.31 10.36 -14.07
N ALA A 81 -7.26 10.73 -14.96
CA ALA A 81 -7.16 11.92 -15.81
C ALA A 81 -7.10 13.24 -15.01
N PHE A 82 -7.45 13.22 -13.75
CA PHE A 82 -7.36 14.37 -12.84
C PHE A 82 -5.92 14.66 -12.37
N ALA A 83 -4.98 13.73 -12.55
CA ALA A 83 -3.58 13.89 -12.14
C ALA A 83 -2.64 13.92 -13.36
N PRO A 84 -1.55 14.73 -13.33
CA PRO A 84 -0.54 14.69 -14.38
C PRO A 84 0.09 13.30 -14.47
N ALA A 85 0.16 12.74 -15.69
CA ALA A 85 0.68 11.39 -15.92
C ALA A 85 2.09 11.17 -15.34
N GLN A 86 2.94 12.20 -15.38
CA GLN A 86 4.28 12.15 -14.80
C GLN A 86 4.25 11.98 -13.27
N GLN A 87 3.32 12.64 -12.57
CA GLN A 87 3.17 12.49 -11.12
C GLN A 87 2.70 11.08 -10.75
N VAL A 88 1.75 10.54 -11.51
CA VAL A 88 1.27 9.15 -11.31
C VAL A 88 2.40 8.14 -11.52
N GLN A 89 3.20 8.32 -12.58
CA GLN A 89 4.33 7.45 -12.86
C GLN A 89 5.43 7.54 -11.80
N SER A 90 5.82 8.75 -11.40
CA SER A 90 6.84 8.95 -10.36
C SER A 90 6.40 8.38 -9.01
N LEU A 91 5.14 8.58 -8.61
CA LEU A 91 4.58 7.99 -7.39
C LEU A 91 4.63 6.46 -7.45
N THR A 92 4.18 5.88 -8.57
CA THR A 92 4.20 4.43 -8.78
C THR A 92 5.61 3.86 -8.67
N GLN A 93 6.57 4.49 -9.35
CA GLN A 93 7.97 4.06 -9.34
C GLN A 93 8.56 4.16 -7.93
N THR A 94 8.33 5.26 -7.23
CA THR A 94 8.80 5.45 -5.85
C THR A 94 8.24 4.39 -4.90
N ILE A 95 6.95 4.09 -4.99
CA ILE A 95 6.32 3.04 -4.18
C ILE A 95 6.97 1.68 -4.48
N LEU A 96 7.17 1.34 -5.75
CA LEU A 96 7.81 0.08 -6.15
C LEU A 96 9.24 -0.03 -5.64
N GLU A 97 10.04 1.02 -5.76
CA GLU A 97 11.43 1.04 -5.28
C GLU A 97 11.53 0.82 -3.76
N HIS A 98 10.62 1.42 -3.00
CA HIS A 98 10.61 1.30 -1.54
C HIS A 98 9.98 0.00 -1.04
N ARG A 99 9.08 -0.60 -1.79
CA ARG A 99 8.48 -1.90 -1.46
C ARG A 99 9.53 -2.99 -1.25
N TRP A 100 10.55 -3.03 -2.11
CA TRP A 100 11.65 -4.02 -2.02
C TRP A 100 12.63 -3.74 -0.88
N LYS A 101 12.76 -2.49 -0.46
CA LYS A 101 13.64 -2.08 0.65
C LYS A 101 12.99 -2.20 2.02
N SER A 102 11.68 -2.43 2.07
CA SER A 102 10.96 -2.57 3.34
C SER A 102 11.24 -3.93 3.99
N PRO A 103 11.70 -3.98 5.25
CA PRO A 103 11.96 -5.25 5.94
C PRO A 103 10.71 -6.13 6.06
N ALA A 104 9.52 -5.56 5.96
CA ALA A 104 8.26 -6.30 5.93
C ALA A 104 8.10 -7.19 4.67
N GLY A 105 8.67 -6.79 3.53
CA GLY A 105 8.67 -7.61 2.31
C GLY A 105 9.61 -8.82 2.41
N LEU A 106 10.71 -8.67 3.16
CA LEU A 106 11.68 -9.75 3.40
C LEU A 106 11.30 -10.64 4.59
N ALA A 107 10.58 -10.10 5.58
CA ALA A 107 10.20 -10.85 6.78
C ALA A 107 9.24 -12.03 6.47
N GLY A 108 8.35 -11.87 5.50
CA GLY A 108 7.43 -12.94 5.09
C GLY A 108 8.13 -14.13 4.45
N TYR A 109 9.12 -13.87 3.61
CA TYR A 109 9.89 -14.94 2.94
C TYR A 109 10.97 -15.54 3.84
N GLY A 110 11.57 -14.72 4.72
CA GLY A 110 12.61 -15.18 5.65
C GLY A 110 12.07 -16.19 6.66
N GLN A 111 10.89 -15.97 7.23
CA GLN A 111 10.27 -16.90 8.17
C GLN A 111 9.83 -18.20 7.51
N ALA A 112 9.24 -18.14 6.32
CA ALA A 112 8.85 -19.32 5.55
C ALA A 112 10.07 -20.13 5.10
N ALA A 113 11.14 -19.49 4.65
CA ALA A 113 12.38 -20.14 4.25
C ALA A 113 13.09 -20.82 5.45
N LEU A 114 13.17 -20.13 6.60
CA LEU A 114 13.75 -20.70 7.82
C LEU A 114 12.92 -21.86 8.36
N ALA A 115 11.59 -21.78 8.33
CA ALA A 115 10.71 -22.88 8.73
C ALA A 115 10.88 -24.10 7.80
N ALA A 116 10.96 -23.90 6.49
CA ALA A 116 11.20 -24.96 5.52
C ALA A 116 12.57 -25.62 5.73
N LEU A 117 13.61 -24.84 5.98
CA LEU A 117 14.96 -25.31 6.24
C LEU A 117 15.02 -26.11 7.56
N PHE A 118 14.30 -25.65 8.60
CA PHE A 118 14.21 -26.36 9.87
C PHE A 118 13.51 -27.72 9.73
N VAL A 119 12.42 -27.79 8.94
CA VAL A 119 11.73 -29.04 8.65
C VAL A 119 12.61 -30.03 7.89
N LEU A 120 13.36 -29.55 6.88
CA LEU A 120 14.28 -30.39 6.10
C LEU A 120 15.44 -30.94 6.96
N VAL A 121 16.05 -30.08 7.77
CA VAL A 121 17.15 -30.48 8.67
C VAL A 121 16.66 -31.47 9.73
N SER A 122 15.51 -31.20 10.35
CA SER A 122 14.91 -32.10 11.34
C SER A 122 14.55 -33.45 10.74
N GLY A 123 13.96 -33.45 9.54
CA GLY A 123 13.63 -34.67 8.81
C GLY A 123 14.89 -35.51 8.46
N TYR A 124 15.95 -34.83 8.02
CA TYR A 124 17.22 -35.48 7.72
C TYR A 124 17.87 -36.12 8.96
N LEU A 125 17.86 -35.44 10.09
CA LEU A 125 18.39 -35.96 11.36
C LEU A 125 17.58 -37.14 11.87
N ILE A 126 16.26 -37.10 11.82
CA ILE A 126 15.38 -38.20 12.21
C ILE A 126 15.62 -39.42 11.32
N PHE A 127 15.71 -39.20 9.99
CA PHE A 127 16.00 -40.28 9.04
C PHE A 127 17.38 -40.88 9.28
N GLY A 128 18.39 -40.08 9.56
CA GLY A 128 19.76 -40.54 9.90
C GLY A 128 19.79 -41.41 11.16
N VAL A 129 19.06 -41.00 12.21
CA VAL A 129 18.97 -41.78 13.46
C VAL A 129 18.21 -43.09 13.26
N MET A 130 17.13 -43.10 12.50
CA MET A 130 16.39 -44.33 12.18
C MET A 130 17.23 -45.31 11.37
N ARG A 131 18.00 -44.83 10.40
CA ARG A 131 18.88 -45.68 9.58
C ARG A 131 20.03 -46.26 10.39
N SER A 132 20.57 -45.55 11.35
CA SER A 132 21.64 -46.04 12.24
C SER A 132 21.17 -47.12 13.23
N ARG A 133 19.92 -47.00 13.72
CA ARG A 133 19.32 -47.99 14.62
C ARG A 133 19.01 -49.32 13.93
N GLY A 134 18.62 -49.28 12.64
CA GLY A 134 18.34 -50.51 11.87
C GLY A 134 19.56 -51.44 11.64
N LYS A 135 20.79 -50.93 11.79
CA LYS A 135 22.01 -51.73 11.64
C LYS A 135 22.45 -52.47 12.89
N ARG A 136 21.90 -52.15 14.07
CA ARG A 136 22.27 -52.80 15.35
C ARG A 136 21.45 -54.04 15.67
N PHE A 137 20.46 -54.37 14.87
CA PHE A 137 19.60 -55.55 15.12
C PHE A 137 19.92 -56.76 14.22
N LYS A 138 21.06 -56.78 13.51
CA LYS A 138 21.53 -57.88 12.69
C LYS A 138 22.89 -58.40 13.15
N ALA A 139 23.09 -58.61 14.44
CA ALA A 139 24.21 -59.33 15.00
C ALA A 139 23.73 -60.35 16.00
#